data_1c73934eb631dd26c420c1702d9f9a75
#
_entry.id   1c73934eb631dd26c420c1702d9f9a75
#
_cell.length_a   1.000
_cell.length_b   1.000
_cell.length_c   1.000
_cell.angle_alpha   90.00
_cell.angle_beta   90.00
_cell.angle_gamma   90.00
#
_symmetry.space_group_name_H-M   'P 1'
#
loop_
_entity.id
_entity.type
_entity.pdbx_description
1 polymer ?
#
loop_
_entity_poly.entity_id
_entity_poly.type
_entity_poly.pdbx_seq_one_letter_code
_entity_poly.pdbx_strand_id
1 'polypeptide(L)'
;HTTTEGSELVSDILWNYTSYGVAICDVNDIIALQNDKRTFWDYMDDELAEQAGGDVLVKCFLPVDIAEQKIKEIVSDLDALRERSAGIFRLGSLETGKREVDGDDWIDIWKKHFRPIHIGARTVVCPEWIAYEPKPGEIVIKLDSNMAFGTGEHETTSMCLELLQKYLREGDTVIDVGCGSGILGIAAIKLGARFAYLTDIDYVAVRSAEHNSALNGTADKTKVALSDLLENADVKGDVMLANITADILCRLSESIPKNLKEGGTLILSGIIESKLAQVQAAYAEKGLMLLEKMRKGEWFALAFRR
;
A
#
# COMPACT_ATOMS: atom_id res chain seq x y z
N HIS A 1 -3.37 -26.54 6.76
CA HIS A 1 -2.66 -26.48 8.03
C HIS A 1 -1.19 -26.85 7.84
N THR A 2 -0.27 -26.03 8.35
CA THR A 2 1.17 -26.22 8.22
C THR A 2 1.90 -25.76 9.49
N THR A 3 3.22 -25.65 9.45
CA THR A 3 4.05 -25.07 10.52
C THR A 3 4.51 -23.66 10.11
N THR A 4 5.04 -22.86 11.04
CA THR A 4 5.68 -21.58 10.73
C THR A 4 6.76 -21.75 9.66
N GLU A 5 7.57 -22.83 9.74
CA GLU A 5 8.64 -23.14 8.79
C GLU A 5 8.12 -23.56 7.40
N GLY A 6 6.93 -24.17 7.35
CA GLY A 6 6.27 -24.61 6.12
C GLY A 6 5.36 -23.56 5.46
N SER A 7 5.03 -22.49 6.18
CA SER A 7 3.99 -21.52 5.74
C SER A 7 4.35 -20.80 4.44
N GLU A 8 5.60 -20.39 4.26
CA GLU A 8 6.06 -19.74 3.03
C GLU A 8 6.02 -20.71 1.84
N LEU A 9 6.46 -21.97 2.02
CA LEU A 9 6.45 -22.96 0.96
C LEU A 9 5.01 -23.31 0.51
N VAL A 10 4.09 -23.39 1.47
CA VAL A 10 2.67 -23.60 1.18
C VAL A 10 2.07 -22.36 0.52
N SER A 11 2.42 -21.17 0.98
CA SER A 11 1.98 -19.90 0.40
C SER A 11 2.40 -19.77 -1.06
N ASP A 12 3.65 -20.08 -1.39
CA ASP A 12 4.18 -20.05 -2.77
C ASP A 12 3.41 -20.99 -3.71
N ILE A 13 3.01 -22.17 -3.22
CA ILE A 13 2.14 -23.06 -4.01
C ILE A 13 0.79 -22.41 -4.24
N LEU A 14 0.14 -21.89 -3.18
CA LEU A 14 -1.20 -21.32 -3.28
C LEU A 14 -1.26 -20.09 -4.18
N TRP A 15 -0.20 -19.28 -4.24
CA TRP A 15 -0.12 -18.13 -5.15
C TRP A 15 -0.26 -18.50 -6.63
N ASN A 16 0.10 -19.72 -7.03
CA ASN A 16 -0.07 -20.18 -8.41
C ASN A 16 -1.54 -20.43 -8.80
N TYR A 17 -2.44 -20.47 -7.82
CA TYR A 17 -3.85 -20.86 -8.01
C TYR A 17 -4.84 -19.73 -7.83
N THR A 18 -4.43 -18.62 -7.20
CA THR A 18 -5.32 -17.51 -6.87
C THR A 18 -4.74 -16.15 -7.27
N SER A 19 -5.62 -15.26 -7.73
CA SER A 19 -5.34 -13.83 -7.90
C SER A 19 -5.91 -12.97 -6.75
N TYR A 20 -6.61 -13.61 -5.79
CA TYR A 20 -7.29 -12.91 -4.69
C TYR A 20 -6.43 -12.80 -3.42
N GLY A 21 -5.21 -13.32 -3.46
CA GLY A 21 -4.29 -13.25 -2.34
C GLY A 21 -4.23 -14.54 -1.51
N VAL A 22 -3.14 -14.65 -0.74
CA VAL A 22 -2.90 -15.73 0.23
C VAL A 22 -2.70 -15.10 1.60
N ALA A 23 -3.41 -15.60 2.61
CA ALA A 23 -3.28 -15.15 3.99
C ALA A 23 -2.63 -16.23 4.85
N ILE A 24 -1.60 -15.86 5.60
CA ILE A 24 -0.92 -16.72 6.58
C ILE A 24 -1.40 -16.28 7.96
N CYS A 25 -1.99 -17.21 8.72
CA CYS A 25 -2.42 -17.00 10.10
C CYS A 25 -1.53 -17.85 11.01
N ASP A 26 -0.50 -17.24 11.58
CA ASP A 26 0.40 -17.89 12.57
C ASP A 26 0.09 -17.33 13.97
N VAL A 27 -0.29 -18.21 14.90
CA VAL A 27 -0.60 -17.82 16.27
C VAL A 27 0.65 -17.28 17.00
N ASN A 28 1.85 -17.73 16.60
CA ASN A 28 3.09 -17.25 17.21
C ASN A 28 3.35 -15.78 16.87
N ASP A 29 2.97 -15.32 15.67
CA ASP A 29 3.05 -13.92 15.28
C ASP A 29 2.07 -13.07 16.11
N ILE A 30 0.87 -13.60 16.38
CA ILE A 30 -0.14 -12.94 17.22
C ILE A 30 0.37 -12.81 18.66
N ILE A 31 0.99 -13.85 19.22
CA ILE A 31 1.58 -13.81 20.58
C ILE A 31 2.77 -12.86 20.65
N ALA A 32 3.60 -12.80 19.60
CA ALA A 32 4.72 -11.85 19.51
C ALA A 32 4.22 -10.40 19.48
N LEU A 33 3.15 -10.14 18.72
CA LEU A 33 2.50 -8.83 18.64
C LEU A 33 1.82 -8.41 19.96
N GLN A 34 1.22 -9.34 20.70
CA GLN A 34 0.64 -9.07 22.03
C GLN A 34 1.69 -8.65 23.06
N ASN A 35 2.91 -9.13 22.93
CA ASN A 35 4.02 -8.78 23.82
C ASN A 35 4.70 -7.44 23.44
N ASP A 36 4.45 -6.91 22.25
CA ASP A 36 4.94 -5.58 21.84
C ASP A 36 3.98 -4.49 22.32
N LYS A 37 4.31 -3.85 23.43
CA LYS A 37 3.53 -2.76 24.06
C LYS A 37 3.34 -1.51 23.17
N ARG A 38 3.81 -1.50 21.94
CA ARG A 38 3.71 -0.40 20.99
C ARG A 38 2.57 -0.56 19.98
N THR A 39 1.98 -1.76 19.91
CA THR A 39 0.90 -2.05 18.96
C THR A 39 -0.42 -2.16 19.73
N PHE A 40 -1.34 -1.23 19.50
CA PHE A 40 -2.71 -1.30 20.04
C PHE A 40 -3.56 -2.15 19.11
N TRP A 41 -3.89 -3.37 19.55
CA TRP A 41 -4.90 -4.21 18.94
C TRP A 41 -6.08 -4.33 19.91
N ASP A 42 -7.21 -3.71 19.58
CA ASP A 42 -8.40 -3.72 20.44
C ASP A 42 -9.32 -4.94 20.22
N TYR A 43 -8.98 -5.85 19.29
CA TYR A 43 -9.85 -6.99 18.98
C TYR A 43 -9.07 -8.21 18.48
N MET A 44 -9.28 -9.32 19.11
CA MET A 44 -8.88 -10.66 18.67
C MET A 44 -10.16 -11.41 18.30
N ASP A 45 -10.22 -11.94 17.09
CA ASP A 45 -11.33 -12.81 16.68
C ASP A 45 -11.26 -14.09 17.53
N ASP A 46 -12.30 -14.37 18.30
CA ASP A 46 -12.37 -15.54 19.18
C ASP A 46 -12.20 -16.85 18.40
N GLU A 47 -12.55 -16.89 17.11
CA GLU A 47 -12.28 -18.02 16.21
C GLU A 47 -10.79 -18.27 15.99
N LEU A 48 -9.93 -17.25 16.02
CA LEU A 48 -8.47 -17.37 15.91
C LEU A 48 -7.86 -17.91 17.20
N ALA A 49 -8.43 -17.56 18.35
CA ALA A 49 -7.96 -18.05 19.66
C ALA A 49 -8.32 -19.52 19.89
N GLU A 50 -9.49 -19.99 19.40
CA GLU A 50 -9.90 -21.40 19.50
C GLU A 50 -9.14 -22.34 18.57
N GLN A 51 -8.58 -21.84 17.45
CA GLN A 51 -7.73 -22.60 16.53
C GLN A 51 -6.26 -22.73 16.98
N ALA A 52 -5.92 -22.25 18.16
CA ALA A 52 -4.58 -22.25 18.76
C ALA A 52 -4.04 -23.66 19.11
N GLY A 53 -4.19 -24.63 18.22
CA GLY A 53 -3.61 -25.99 18.33
C GLY A 53 -2.13 -26.10 17.93
N GLY A 54 -1.46 -24.99 17.65
CA GLY A 54 -0.02 -24.99 17.28
C GLY A 54 0.27 -25.10 15.78
N ASP A 55 -0.73 -25.25 14.94
CA ASP A 55 -0.60 -25.28 13.47
C ASP A 55 -0.83 -23.88 12.88
N VAL A 56 -0.05 -23.57 11.84
CA VAL A 56 -0.23 -22.35 11.02
C VAL A 56 -1.28 -22.62 9.95
N LEU A 57 -2.22 -21.70 9.79
CA LEU A 57 -3.25 -21.79 8.76
C LEU A 57 -2.92 -20.87 7.58
N VAL A 58 -2.72 -21.46 6.40
CA VAL A 58 -2.53 -20.71 5.15
C VAL A 58 -3.82 -20.80 4.34
N LYS A 59 -4.42 -19.65 4.02
CA LYS A 59 -5.71 -19.54 3.33
C LYS A 59 -5.50 -18.93 1.94
N CYS A 60 -6.22 -19.44 0.93
CA CYS A 60 -6.40 -18.78 -0.35
C CYS A 60 -7.88 -18.79 -0.75
N PHE A 61 -8.26 -17.87 -1.62
CA PHE A 61 -9.63 -17.74 -2.10
C PHE A 61 -9.71 -18.11 -3.57
N LEU A 62 -10.72 -18.89 -3.92
CA LEU A 62 -10.95 -19.38 -5.28
C LEU A 62 -12.40 -19.10 -5.67
N PRO A 63 -12.67 -18.73 -6.96
CA PRO A 63 -14.03 -18.67 -7.48
C PRO A 63 -14.72 -20.04 -7.38
N VAL A 64 -16.01 -20.05 -7.01
CA VAL A 64 -16.78 -21.27 -6.74
C VAL A 64 -16.82 -22.19 -7.95
N ASP A 65 -16.93 -21.62 -9.14
CA ASP A 65 -17.04 -22.35 -10.43
C ASP A 65 -15.80 -23.20 -10.78
N ILE A 66 -14.62 -22.80 -10.32
CA ILE A 66 -13.35 -23.50 -10.56
C ILE A 66 -12.76 -24.16 -9.31
N ALA A 67 -13.33 -23.89 -8.13
CA ALA A 67 -12.75 -24.27 -6.84
C ALA A 67 -12.51 -25.78 -6.71
N GLU A 68 -13.46 -26.63 -7.10
CA GLU A 68 -13.30 -28.09 -6.93
C GLU A 68 -12.14 -28.67 -7.75
N GLN A 69 -11.94 -28.16 -8.96
CA GLN A 69 -10.81 -28.58 -9.79
C GLN A 69 -9.50 -28.08 -9.19
N LYS A 70 -9.43 -26.81 -8.84
CA LYS A 70 -8.23 -26.17 -8.27
C LYS A 70 -7.82 -26.78 -6.95
N ILE A 71 -8.76 -27.13 -6.08
CA ILE A 71 -8.48 -27.81 -4.79
C ILE A 71 -7.78 -29.15 -5.03
N LYS A 72 -8.19 -29.93 -6.03
CA LYS A 72 -7.51 -31.20 -6.38
C LYS A 72 -6.08 -30.99 -6.84
N GLU A 73 -5.85 -29.97 -7.66
CA GLU A 73 -4.52 -29.59 -8.13
C GLU A 73 -3.64 -29.14 -6.95
N ILE A 74 -4.16 -28.28 -6.06
CA ILE A 74 -3.48 -27.82 -4.84
C ILE A 74 -3.09 -29.01 -3.95
N VAL A 75 -4.02 -29.94 -3.68
CA VAL A 75 -3.75 -31.11 -2.85
C VAL A 75 -2.61 -31.95 -3.45
N SER A 76 -2.64 -32.15 -4.79
CA SER A 76 -1.56 -32.87 -5.49
C SER A 76 -0.20 -32.17 -5.34
N ASP A 77 -0.16 -30.85 -5.43
CA ASP A 77 1.09 -30.08 -5.29
C ASP A 77 1.59 -30.07 -3.83
N LEU A 78 0.68 -30.05 -2.85
CA LEU A 78 1.03 -30.18 -1.45
C LEU A 78 1.57 -31.56 -1.10
N ASP A 79 1.04 -32.64 -1.70
CA ASP A 79 1.58 -33.98 -1.56
C ASP A 79 2.98 -34.09 -2.19
N ALA A 80 3.17 -33.52 -3.36
CA ALA A 80 4.49 -33.44 -3.99
C ALA A 80 5.48 -32.60 -3.18
N LEU A 81 5.03 -31.52 -2.51
CA LEU A 81 5.83 -30.74 -1.58
C LEU A 81 6.25 -31.61 -0.39
N ARG A 82 5.32 -32.38 0.19
CA ARG A 82 5.60 -33.30 1.32
C ARG A 82 6.70 -34.29 0.96
N GLU A 83 6.63 -34.91 -0.22
CA GLU A 83 7.63 -35.87 -0.69
C GLU A 83 9.02 -35.22 -0.89
N ARG A 84 9.06 -34.04 -1.53
CA ARG A 84 10.34 -33.32 -1.79
C ARG A 84 10.98 -32.76 -0.53
N SER A 85 10.20 -32.44 0.49
CA SER A 85 10.67 -31.84 1.73
C SER A 85 10.91 -32.85 2.86
N ALA A 86 10.69 -34.14 2.59
CA ALA A 86 10.85 -35.21 3.57
C ALA A 86 12.28 -35.23 4.18
N GLY A 87 12.37 -34.98 5.50
CA GLY A 87 13.63 -34.93 6.24
C GLY A 87 14.40 -33.61 6.15
N ILE A 88 13.87 -32.59 5.41
CA ILE A 88 14.49 -31.28 5.30
C ILE A 88 13.69 -30.24 6.11
N PHE A 89 12.37 -30.19 5.93
CA PHE A 89 11.49 -29.24 6.61
C PHE A 89 10.34 -29.96 7.33
N ARG A 90 9.87 -29.35 8.43
CA ARG A 90 8.67 -29.81 9.13
C ARG A 90 7.47 -29.08 8.55
N LEU A 91 6.66 -29.75 7.74
CA LEU A 91 5.53 -29.15 7.06
C LEU A 91 4.19 -29.27 7.83
N GLY A 92 4.17 -29.94 8.98
CA GLY A 92 2.94 -30.20 9.71
C GLY A 92 2.02 -31.21 9.02
N SER A 93 0.72 -31.12 9.26
CA SER A 93 -0.26 -32.08 8.73
C SER A 93 -0.50 -31.91 7.24
N LEU A 94 -0.34 -30.72 6.67
CA LEU A 94 -0.80 -30.30 5.34
C LEU A 94 -2.28 -30.65 5.09
N GLU A 95 -3.06 -30.74 6.17
CA GLU A 95 -4.49 -30.97 6.09
C GLU A 95 -5.17 -29.79 5.39
N THR A 96 -6.01 -30.10 4.40
CA THR A 96 -6.73 -29.12 3.62
C THR A 96 -8.21 -29.17 3.95
N GLY A 97 -8.77 -28.00 4.21
CA GLY A 97 -10.19 -27.79 4.39
C GLY A 97 -10.76 -26.84 3.35
N LYS A 98 -12.03 -26.95 3.03
CA LYS A 98 -12.77 -25.96 2.26
C LYS A 98 -13.95 -25.41 3.04
N ARG A 99 -14.15 -24.11 2.92
CA ARG A 99 -15.36 -23.43 3.40
C ARG A 99 -15.88 -22.57 2.26
N GLU A 100 -17.14 -22.69 1.96
CA GLU A 100 -17.80 -21.76 1.06
C GLU A 100 -18.08 -20.47 1.85
N VAL A 101 -17.62 -19.37 1.33
CA VAL A 101 -17.79 -18.03 1.92
C VAL A 101 -18.57 -17.23 0.90
N ASP A 102 -19.68 -16.64 1.31
CA ASP A 102 -20.35 -15.66 0.48
C ASP A 102 -19.40 -14.46 0.32
N GLY A 103 -19.11 -14.07 -0.92
CA GLY A 103 -18.21 -12.97 -1.20
C GLY A 103 -18.62 -11.67 -0.50
N ASP A 104 -19.92 -11.48 -0.32
CA ASP A 104 -20.48 -10.33 0.39
C ASP A 104 -20.22 -10.41 1.91
N ASP A 105 -20.31 -11.59 2.52
CA ASP A 105 -20.03 -11.80 3.94
C ASP A 105 -18.55 -11.52 4.27
N TRP A 106 -17.62 -11.96 3.42
CA TRP A 106 -16.20 -11.72 3.63
C TRP A 106 -15.83 -10.23 3.46
N ILE A 107 -16.36 -9.60 2.43
CA ILE A 107 -16.23 -8.16 2.19
C ILE A 107 -16.79 -7.38 3.39
N ASP A 108 -17.91 -7.81 3.95
CA ASP A 108 -18.55 -7.13 5.08
C ASP A 108 -17.78 -7.35 6.39
N ILE A 109 -17.21 -8.53 6.62
CA ILE A 109 -16.32 -8.78 7.78
C ILE A 109 -15.07 -7.92 7.65
N TRP A 110 -14.43 -7.90 6.49
CA TRP A 110 -13.24 -7.11 6.23
C TRP A 110 -13.52 -5.61 6.36
N LYS A 111 -14.64 -5.12 5.82
CA LYS A 111 -15.08 -3.72 5.93
C LYS A 111 -15.30 -3.25 7.38
N LYS A 112 -15.71 -4.14 8.30
CA LYS A 112 -15.94 -3.80 9.72
C LYS A 112 -14.67 -3.41 10.47
N HIS A 113 -13.51 -3.85 10.00
CA HIS A 113 -12.22 -3.55 10.63
C HIS A 113 -11.59 -2.22 10.17
N PHE A 114 -12.13 -1.62 9.10
CA PHE A 114 -11.62 -0.33 8.63
C PHE A 114 -12.20 0.83 9.43
N ARG A 115 -11.33 1.75 9.80
CA ARG A 115 -11.70 3.00 10.48
C ARG A 115 -11.10 4.19 9.72
N PRO A 116 -11.70 5.39 9.83
CA PRO A 116 -11.08 6.60 9.31
C PRO A 116 -9.72 6.86 9.99
N ILE A 117 -8.68 7.09 9.18
CA ILE A 117 -7.31 7.28 9.64
C ILE A 117 -6.99 8.77 9.62
N HIS A 118 -6.62 9.32 10.77
CA HIS A 118 -6.20 10.72 10.89
C HIS A 118 -4.70 10.84 10.63
N ILE A 119 -4.31 11.67 9.67
CA ILE A 119 -2.92 11.87 9.26
C ILE A 119 -2.57 13.36 9.32
N GLY A 120 -1.58 13.68 10.13
CA GLY A 120 -1.19 15.07 10.39
C GLY A 120 -2.32 15.87 11.03
N ALA A 121 -2.40 17.16 10.72
CA ALA A 121 -3.33 18.08 11.39
C ALA A 121 -4.73 18.12 10.75
N ARG A 122 -4.87 17.77 9.48
CA ARG A 122 -6.08 18.08 8.70
C ARG A 122 -6.61 16.95 7.83
N THR A 123 -5.83 15.91 7.56
CA THR A 123 -6.22 14.87 6.60
C THR A 123 -6.83 13.67 7.31
N VAL A 124 -7.99 13.23 6.82
CA VAL A 124 -8.64 11.99 7.22
C VAL A 124 -8.78 11.12 5.99
N VAL A 125 -8.17 9.95 5.99
CA VAL A 125 -8.37 8.93 4.96
C VAL A 125 -9.49 8.02 5.42
N CYS A 126 -10.51 7.88 4.58
CA CYS A 126 -11.73 7.16 4.94
C CYS A 126 -12.13 6.24 3.79
N PRO A 127 -12.35 4.93 4.03
CA PRO A 127 -12.96 4.04 3.05
C PRO A 127 -14.32 4.59 2.56
N GLU A 128 -14.63 4.39 1.28
CA GLU A 128 -15.84 4.97 0.66
C GLU A 128 -17.14 4.55 1.32
N TRP A 129 -17.19 3.31 1.87
CA TRP A 129 -18.39 2.73 2.54
C TRP A 129 -18.60 3.24 3.97
N ILE A 130 -17.66 3.99 4.54
CA ILE A 130 -17.81 4.54 5.89
C ILE A 130 -18.42 5.93 5.81
N ALA A 131 -19.54 6.12 6.50
CA ALA A 131 -20.10 7.44 6.72
C ALA A 131 -19.24 8.18 7.77
N TYR A 132 -18.55 9.23 7.35
CA TYR A 132 -17.72 10.05 8.21
C TYR A 132 -18.15 11.52 8.11
N GLU A 133 -18.43 12.13 9.26
CA GLU A 133 -18.73 13.55 9.37
C GLU A 133 -17.44 14.31 9.73
N PRO A 134 -16.91 15.15 8.79
CA PRO A 134 -15.66 15.84 9.04
C PRO A 134 -15.81 16.92 10.12
N LYS A 135 -14.81 17.02 10.98
CA LYS A 135 -14.69 18.12 11.93
C LYS A 135 -14.25 19.41 11.21
N PRO A 136 -14.49 20.58 11.80
CA PRO A 136 -14.03 21.84 11.22
C PRO A 136 -12.54 21.84 10.88
N GLY A 137 -12.22 22.09 9.60
CA GLY A 137 -10.84 22.11 9.09
C GLY A 137 -10.28 20.77 8.65
N GLU A 138 -11.00 19.66 8.83
CA GLU A 138 -10.59 18.36 8.30
C GLU A 138 -10.87 18.25 6.79
N ILE A 139 -9.97 17.54 6.13
CA ILE A 139 -10.05 17.19 4.72
C ILE A 139 -10.19 15.67 4.63
N VAL A 140 -11.33 15.21 4.14
CA VAL A 140 -11.60 13.78 4.01
C VAL A 140 -11.24 13.32 2.60
N ILE A 141 -10.41 12.28 2.53
CA ILE A 141 -10.07 11.56 1.31
C ILE A 141 -10.78 10.23 1.35
N LYS A 142 -11.76 10.03 0.47
CA LYS A 142 -12.44 8.75 0.31
C LYS A 142 -11.66 7.85 -0.63
N LEU A 143 -11.47 6.60 -0.28
CA LEU A 143 -10.80 5.61 -1.12
C LEU A 143 -11.65 4.36 -1.28
N ASP A 144 -11.73 3.89 -2.52
CA ASP A 144 -12.06 2.50 -2.80
C ASP A 144 -10.78 1.67 -2.61
N SER A 145 -10.74 0.91 -1.53
CA SER A 145 -9.55 0.11 -1.14
C SER A 145 -9.44 -1.22 -1.90
N ASN A 146 -10.39 -1.52 -2.79
CA ASN A 146 -10.44 -2.84 -3.44
C ASN A 146 -9.48 -2.98 -4.64
N MET A 147 -8.86 -1.89 -5.13
CA MET A 147 -8.25 -1.91 -6.45
C MET A 147 -6.75 -1.62 -6.51
N ALA A 148 -6.12 -0.93 -5.54
CA ALA A 148 -4.70 -0.56 -5.65
C ALA A 148 -4.04 -0.32 -4.28
N PHE A 149 -2.69 -0.39 -4.27
CA PHE A 149 -1.86 -0.04 -3.13
C PHE A 149 -2.03 1.43 -2.72
N GLY A 150 -1.91 1.72 -1.42
CA GLY A 150 -1.98 3.09 -0.89
C GLY A 150 -3.28 3.39 -0.16
N THR A 151 -3.67 2.55 0.82
CA THR A 151 -4.87 2.76 1.67
C THR A 151 -4.71 3.87 2.70
N GLY A 152 -3.51 4.43 2.84
CA GLY A 152 -3.18 5.45 3.85
C GLY A 152 -2.69 4.88 5.19
N GLU A 153 -2.85 3.58 5.43
CA GLU A 153 -2.40 2.93 6.68
C GLU A 153 -0.88 2.81 6.76
N HIS A 154 -0.21 2.67 5.62
CA HIS A 154 1.23 2.47 5.58
C HIS A 154 1.98 3.73 6.01
N GLU A 155 3.04 3.58 6.79
CA GLU A 155 3.86 4.67 7.34
C GLU A 155 4.39 5.61 6.25
N THR A 156 4.75 5.06 5.09
CA THR A 156 5.28 5.84 3.96
C THR A 156 4.26 6.83 3.42
N THR A 157 2.99 6.40 3.24
CA THR A 157 1.89 7.25 2.79
C THR A 157 1.57 8.32 3.82
N SER A 158 1.53 7.94 5.10
CA SER A 158 1.31 8.86 6.21
C SER A 158 2.37 9.96 6.23
N MET A 159 3.67 9.63 6.12
CA MET A 159 4.75 10.61 6.06
C MET A 159 4.65 11.54 4.85
N CYS A 160 4.30 11.01 3.66
CA CYS A 160 4.08 11.85 2.48
C CYS A 160 2.95 12.86 2.70
N LEU A 161 1.83 12.44 3.28
CA LEU A 161 0.70 13.32 3.56
C LEU A 161 1.04 14.38 4.60
N GLU A 162 1.83 14.07 5.61
CA GLU A 162 2.30 15.04 6.61
C GLU A 162 3.22 16.09 5.97
N LEU A 163 4.19 15.65 5.14
CA LEU A 163 5.08 16.56 4.42
C LEU A 163 4.32 17.40 3.38
N LEU A 164 3.33 16.81 2.71
CA LEU A 164 2.47 17.53 1.77
C LEU A 164 1.70 18.65 2.46
N GLN A 165 1.09 18.39 3.63
CA GLN A 165 0.41 19.42 4.41
C GLN A 165 1.33 20.59 4.82
N LYS A 166 2.62 20.33 4.99
CA LYS A 166 3.62 21.32 5.41
C LYS A 166 4.14 22.17 4.25
N TYR A 167 4.36 21.54 3.08
CA TYR A 167 5.09 22.18 1.98
C TYR A 167 4.22 22.64 0.83
N LEU A 168 2.98 22.10 0.69
CA LEU A 168 2.05 22.52 -0.35
C LEU A 168 1.54 23.95 -0.08
N ARG A 169 1.42 24.73 -1.14
CA ARG A 169 0.80 26.05 -1.12
C ARG A 169 -0.44 26.06 -1.99
N GLU A 170 -1.37 26.92 -1.65
CA GLU A 170 -2.57 27.13 -2.46
C GLU A 170 -2.19 27.52 -3.89
N GLY A 171 -2.84 26.90 -4.86
CA GLY A 171 -2.59 27.16 -6.28
C GLY A 171 -1.40 26.39 -6.89
N ASP A 172 -0.66 25.58 -6.11
CA ASP A 172 0.43 24.76 -6.64
C ASP A 172 -0.05 23.75 -7.69
N THR A 173 0.83 23.44 -8.63
CA THR A 173 0.72 22.26 -9.50
C THR A 173 1.50 21.12 -8.88
N VAL A 174 0.85 19.97 -8.73
CA VAL A 174 1.44 18.78 -8.12
C VAL A 174 1.65 17.69 -9.16
N ILE A 175 2.77 16.96 -9.02
CA ILE A 175 3.04 15.74 -9.78
C ILE A 175 3.15 14.60 -8.77
N ASP A 176 2.40 13.52 -8.99
CA ASP A 176 2.40 12.31 -8.16
C ASP A 176 2.88 11.12 -9.01
N VAL A 177 4.08 10.62 -8.72
CA VAL A 177 4.77 9.59 -9.52
C VAL A 177 4.69 8.25 -8.84
N GLY A 178 4.12 7.25 -9.52
CA GLY A 178 3.75 5.97 -8.92
C GLY A 178 2.55 6.17 -7.99
N CYS A 179 1.47 6.72 -8.54
CA CYS A 179 0.36 7.25 -7.76
C CYS A 179 -0.50 6.19 -7.07
N GLY A 180 -0.46 4.92 -7.52
CA GLY A 180 -1.26 3.85 -6.95
C GLY A 180 -2.75 4.20 -6.92
N SER A 181 -3.33 4.26 -5.73
CA SER A 181 -4.73 4.68 -5.51
C SER A 181 -5.03 6.15 -5.84
N GLY A 182 -4.00 6.96 -6.12
CA GLY A 182 -4.11 8.41 -6.32
C GLY A 182 -4.20 9.23 -5.03
N ILE A 183 -4.05 8.62 -3.87
CA ILE A 183 -4.28 9.26 -2.56
C ILE A 183 -3.51 10.57 -2.38
N LEU A 184 -2.23 10.62 -2.78
CA LEU A 184 -1.38 11.80 -2.58
C LEU A 184 -1.80 12.94 -3.50
N GLY A 185 -2.06 12.65 -4.78
CA GLY A 185 -2.55 13.63 -5.73
C GLY A 185 -3.93 14.18 -5.36
N ILE A 186 -4.86 13.32 -4.93
CA ILE A 186 -6.20 13.70 -4.45
C ILE A 186 -6.08 14.58 -3.20
N ALA A 187 -5.21 14.18 -2.25
CA ALA A 187 -4.93 14.98 -1.07
C ALA A 187 -4.44 16.38 -1.43
N ALA A 188 -3.51 16.48 -2.40
CA ALA A 188 -2.99 17.75 -2.86
C ALA A 188 -4.09 18.69 -3.36
N ILE A 189 -5.02 18.20 -4.19
CA ILE A 189 -6.15 19.01 -4.68
C ILE A 189 -7.03 19.47 -3.52
N LYS A 190 -7.37 18.56 -2.60
CA LYS A 190 -8.20 18.89 -1.43
C LYS A 190 -7.51 19.87 -0.45
N LEU A 191 -6.19 19.88 -0.43
CA LEU A 191 -5.37 20.82 0.35
C LEU A 191 -5.18 22.18 -0.34
N GLY A 192 -5.65 22.36 -1.57
CA GLY A 192 -5.63 23.65 -2.26
C GLY A 192 -4.75 23.72 -3.51
N ALA A 193 -4.17 22.61 -3.96
CA ALA A 193 -3.50 22.56 -5.26
C ALA A 193 -4.51 22.86 -6.39
N ARG A 194 -4.04 23.59 -7.40
CA ARG A 194 -4.90 23.91 -8.57
C ARG A 194 -5.02 22.76 -9.55
N PHE A 195 -3.99 21.91 -9.63
CA PHE A 195 -3.91 20.81 -10.57
C PHE A 195 -2.96 19.72 -10.06
N ALA A 196 -3.31 18.47 -10.29
CA ALA A 196 -2.49 17.30 -10.01
C ALA A 196 -2.32 16.43 -11.25
N TYR A 197 -1.07 16.10 -11.60
CA TYR A 197 -0.71 15.17 -12.65
C TYR A 197 -0.19 13.88 -12.01
N LEU A 198 -0.92 12.79 -12.19
CA LEU A 198 -0.65 11.51 -11.57
C LEU A 198 -0.15 10.53 -12.63
N THR A 199 0.89 9.78 -12.34
CA THR A 199 1.40 8.74 -13.25
C THR A 199 1.59 7.42 -12.53
N ASP A 200 1.31 6.32 -13.23
CA ASP A 200 1.66 4.99 -12.78
C ASP A 200 1.99 4.11 -13.98
N ILE A 201 2.82 3.08 -13.77
CA ILE A 201 3.16 2.09 -14.78
C ILE A 201 2.10 0.98 -14.87
N ASP A 202 1.32 0.81 -13.81
CA ASP A 202 0.25 -0.20 -13.74
C ASP A 202 -1.09 0.41 -14.18
N TYR A 203 -1.70 -0.22 -15.19
CA TYR A 203 -3.02 0.17 -15.67
C TYR A 203 -4.11 0.07 -14.58
N VAL A 204 -4.01 -0.90 -13.67
CA VAL A 204 -4.97 -1.05 -12.55
C VAL A 204 -4.87 0.13 -11.60
N ALA A 205 -3.64 0.59 -11.30
CA ALA A 205 -3.42 1.78 -10.49
C ALA A 205 -3.98 3.04 -11.15
N VAL A 206 -3.76 3.21 -12.47
CA VAL A 206 -4.33 4.32 -13.23
C VAL A 206 -5.86 4.37 -13.11
N ARG A 207 -6.53 3.23 -13.31
CA ARG A 207 -7.99 3.11 -13.18
C ARG A 207 -8.48 3.41 -11.76
N SER A 208 -7.75 2.93 -10.76
CA SER A 208 -8.03 3.21 -9.36
C SER A 208 -7.91 4.71 -9.03
N ALA A 209 -6.84 5.36 -9.48
CA ALA A 209 -6.63 6.79 -9.27
C ALA A 209 -7.70 7.64 -9.97
N GLU A 210 -8.12 7.27 -11.19
CA GLU A 210 -9.25 7.92 -11.89
C GLU A 210 -10.54 7.79 -11.11
N HIS A 211 -10.88 6.56 -10.67
CA HIS A 211 -12.07 6.27 -9.87
C HIS A 211 -12.07 7.07 -8.57
N ASN A 212 -10.97 7.00 -7.79
CA ASN A 212 -10.84 7.71 -6.54
C ASN A 212 -10.86 9.23 -6.71
N SER A 213 -10.32 9.75 -7.81
CA SER A 213 -10.40 11.18 -8.14
C SER A 213 -11.85 11.62 -8.37
N ALA A 214 -12.63 10.80 -9.08
CA ALA A 214 -14.07 11.05 -9.28
C ALA A 214 -14.85 10.96 -7.96
N LEU A 215 -14.60 9.93 -7.15
CA LEU A 215 -15.20 9.73 -5.82
C LEU A 215 -14.99 10.93 -4.89
N ASN A 216 -13.85 11.60 -5.02
CA ASN A 216 -13.48 12.76 -4.21
C ASN A 216 -13.89 14.12 -4.82
N GLY A 217 -14.49 14.12 -6.01
CA GLY A 217 -14.86 15.36 -6.72
C GLY A 217 -13.64 16.17 -7.17
N THR A 218 -12.51 15.49 -7.46
CA THR A 218 -11.25 16.12 -7.90
C THR A 218 -10.89 15.85 -9.35
N ALA A 219 -11.71 15.09 -10.09
CA ALA A 219 -11.42 14.62 -11.44
C ALA A 219 -11.20 15.77 -12.45
N ASP A 220 -11.86 16.89 -12.28
CA ASP A 220 -11.71 18.09 -13.11
C ASP A 220 -10.35 18.79 -12.95
N LYS A 221 -9.67 18.54 -11.83
CA LYS A 221 -8.34 19.09 -11.47
C LYS A 221 -7.24 18.05 -11.47
N THR A 222 -7.57 16.80 -11.84
CA THR A 222 -6.64 15.67 -11.82
C THR A 222 -6.51 15.09 -13.22
N LYS A 223 -5.28 14.87 -13.66
CA LYS A 223 -4.99 14.10 -14.88
C LYS A 223 -4.18 12.89 -14.51
N VAL A 224 -4.70 11.70 -14.80
CA VAL A 224 -4.00 10.42 -14.59
C VAL A 224 -3.47 9.92 -15.93
N ALA A 225 -2.27 9.36 -15.95
CA ALA A 225 -1.64 8.84 -17.15
C ALA A 225 -0.87 7.55 -16.88
N LEU A 226 -1.00 6.58 -17.78
CA LEU A 226 -0.15 5.40 -17.81
C LEU A 226 1.24 5.80 -18.31
N SER A 227 2.28 5.65 -17.49
CA SER A 227 3.65 6.09 -17.83
C SER A 227 4.69 5.40 -16.97
N ASP A 228 5.82 5.02 -17.55
CA ASP A 228 7.01 4.73 -16.73
C ASP A 228 7.59 6.06 -16.25
N LEU A 229 7.44 6.31 -14.94
CA LEU A 229 7.79 7.58 -14.30
C LEU A 229 7.12 8.77 -15.00
N LEU A 230 7.95 9.66 -15.57
CA LEU A 230 7.53 10.89 -16.27
C LEU A 230 7.92 10.87 -17.75
N GLU A 231 8.01 9.67 -18.35
CA GLU A 231 8.24 9.56 -19.79
C GLU A 231 7.14 10.33 -20.54
N ASN A 232 7.55 11.19 -21.45
CA ASN A 232 6.65 12.04 -22.24
C ASN A 232 5.74 12.99 -21.44
N ALA A 233 5.95 13.16 -20.13
CA ALA A 233 5.22 14.15 -19.35
C ALA A 233 5.70 15.56 -19.71
N ASP A 234 4.79 16.40 -20.21
CA ASP A 234 5.01 17.82 -20.48
C ASP A 234 4.32 18.67 -19.41
N VAL A 235 4.78 18.47 -18.15
CA VAL A 235 4.26 19.19 -16.99
C VAL A 235 5.39 19.56 -16.05
N LYS A 236 5.32 20.77 -15.45
CA LYS A 236 6.22 21.21 -14.39
C LYS A 236 5.41 21.46 -13.11
N GLY A 237 5.78 20.72 -12.07
CA GLY A 237 5.16 20.85 -10.74
C GLY A 237 5.87 21.87 -9.85
N ASP A 238 5.10 22.50 -8.98
CA ASP A 238 5.61 23.25 -7.82
C ASP A 238 5.97 22.26 -6.70
N VAL A 239 5.22 21.15 -6.60
CA VAL A 239 5.49 20.02 -5.71
C VAL A 239 5.49 18.74 -6.54
N MET A 240 6.46 17.86 -6.27
CA MET A 240 6.52 16.51 -6.81
C MET A 240 6.52 15.51 -5.65
N LEU A 241 5.72 14.46 -5.78
CA LEU A 241 5.58 13.37 -4.82
C LEU A 241 5.99 12.07 -5.48
N ALA A 242 6.66 11.19 -4.74
CA ALA A 242 6.89 9.80 -5.15
C ALA A 242 7.01 8.90 -3.91
N ASN A 243 6.09 7.96 -3.77
CA ASN A 243 6.12 6.94 -2.73
C ASN A 243 6.32 5.57 -3.36
N ILE A 244 7.55 5.32 -3.80
CA ILE A 244 7.96 4.13 -4.57
C ILE A 244 9.31 3.61 -4.07
N THR A 245 9.77 2.47 -4.62
CA THR A 245 11.01 1.84 -4.16
C THR A 245 12.25 2.70 -4.46
N ALA A 246 13.27 2.60 -3.61
CA ALA A 246 14.47 3.42 -3.65
C ALA A 246 15.21 3.39 -5.00
N ASP A 247 15.29 2.24 -5.65
CA ASP A 247 15.99 2.11 -6.94
C ASP A 247 15.23 2.86 -8.04
N ILE A 248 13.90 2.86 -8.01
CA ILE A 248 13.06 3.64 -8.93
C ILE A 248 13.13 5.14 -8.59
N LEU A 249 13.20 5.52 -7.30
CA LEU A 249 13.46 6.91 -6.90
C LEU A 249 14.78 7.43 -7.48
N CYS A 250 15.84 6.63 -7.47
CA CYS A 250 17.10 7.04 -8.09
C CYS A 250 16.96 7.28 -9.61
N ARG A 251 16.19 6.46 -10.33
CA ARG A 251 15.87 6.70 -11.75
C ARG A 251 15.08 7.99 -11.95
N LEU A 252 14.11 8.26 -11.08
CA LEU A 252 13.28 9.47 -11.14
C LEU A 252 14.11 10.76 -11.06
N SER A 253 15.27 10.73 -10.40
CA SER A 253 16.13 11.91 -10.25
C SER A 253 16.50 12.56 -11.59
N GLU A 254 16.58 11.80 -12.67
CA GLU A 254 16.86 12.30 -14.03
C GLU A 254 15.74 13.20 -14.58
N SER A 255 14.51 13.02 -14.10
CA SER A 255 13.35 13.80 -14.54
C SER A 255 13.23 15.16 -13.84
N ILE A 256 13.94 15.36 -12.72
CA ILE A 256 13.82 16.56 -11.89
C ILE A 256 14.10 17.87 -12.66
N PRO A 257 15.17 17.99 -13.47
CA PRO A 257 15.44 19.24 -14.18
C PRO A 257 14.34 19.65 -15.17
N LYS A 258 13.61 18.67 -15.71
CA LYS A 258 12.53 18.91 -16.66
C LYS A 258 11.20 19.20 -15.96
N ASN A 259 10.85 18.42 -14.94
CA ASN A 259 9.49 18.33 -14.44
C ASN A 259 9.26 19.02 -13.08
N LEU A 260 10.29 19.35 -12.31
CA LEU A 260 10.17 20.17 -11.10
C LEU A 260 10.60 21.61 -11.37
N LYS A 261 9.85 22.60 -10.93
CA LYS A 261 10.21 24.02 -11.06
C LYS A 261 11.39 24.38 -10.16
N GLU A 262 12.13 25.44 -10.53
CA GLU A 262 13.08 26.09 -9.63
C GLU A 262 12.35 26.56 -8.34
N GLY A 263 12.94 26.28 -7.18
CA GLY A 263 12.29 26.51 -5.89
C GLY A 263 11.15 25.55 -5.57
N GLY A 264 10.90 24.54 -6.41
CA GLY A 264 9.91 23.51 -6.17
C GLY A 264 10.30 22.54 -5.07
N THR A 265 9.33 21.89 -4.48
CA THR A 265 9.53 20.88 -3.42
C THR A 265 9.34 19.47 -3.94
N LEU A 266 10.27 18.59 -3.60
CA LEU A 266 10.19 17.15 -3.87
C LEU A 266 10.00 16.40 -2.57
N ILE A 267 9.00 15.50 -2.53
CA ILE A 267 8.70 14.64 -1.37
C ILE A 267 8.82 13.19 -1.82
N LEU A 268 9.69 12.44 -1.18
CA LEU A 268 9.99 11.05 -1.48
C LEU A 268 9.71 10.15 -0.28
N SER A 269 9.20 8.95 -0.50
CA SER A 269 9.08 7.90 0.51
C SER A 269 9.14 6.51 -0.11
N GLY A 270 8.98 5.44 0.70
CA GLY A 270 9.25 4.07 0.26
C GLY A 270 10.72 3.68 0.41
N ILE A 271 11.45 4.36 1.30
CA ILE A 271 12.90 4.23 1.47
C ILE A 271 13.18 3.51 2.79
N ILE A 272 13.89 2.38 2.75
CA ILE A 272 14.42 1.69 3.92
C ILE A 272 15.81 2.22 4.29
N GLU A 273 16.24 1.99 5.53
CA GLU A 273 17.50 2.55 6.06
C GLU A 273 18.72 2.23 5.20
N SER A 274 18.84 0.99 4.70
CA SER A 274 19.96 0.55 3.86
C SER A 274 20.07 1.28 2.52
N LYS A 275 18.98 1.88 2.02
CA LYS A 275 18.90 2.61 0.74
C LYS A 275 18.91 4.12 0.91
N LEU A 276 18.80 4.63 2.14
CA LEU A 276 18.65 6.06 2.42
C LEU A 276 19.79 6.90 1.86
N ALA A 277 21.05 6.49 2.08
CA ALA A 277 22.22 7.22 1.61
C ALA A 277 22.30 7.27 0.06
N GLN A 278 21.93 6.17 -0.61
CA GLN A 278 21.86 6.08 -2.06
C GLN A 278 20.87 7.10 -2.64
N VAL A 279 19.67 7.16 -2.10
CA VAL A 279 18.63 8.10 -2.56
C VAL A 279 19.07 9.55 -2.30
N GLN A 280 19.59 9.87 -1.11
CA GLN A 280 20.06 11.22 -0.79
C GLN A 280 21.17 11.69 -1.75
N ALA A 281 22.13 10.83 -2.07
CA ALA A 281 23.20 11.14 -3.00
C ALA A 281 22.68 11.45 -4.40
N ALA A 282 21.76 10.62 -4.94
CA ALA A 282 21.19 10.82 -6.27
C ALA A 282 20.53 12.18 -6.46
N TYR A 283 19.84 12.68 -5.45
CA TYR A 283 19.18 13.99 -5.53
C TYR A 283 20.12 15.15 -5.19
N ALA A 284 21.10 14.96 -4.32
CA ALA A 284 22.15 15.94 -4.06
C ALA A 284 23.00 16.22 -5.33
N GLU A 285 23.30 15.18 -6.11
CA GLU A 285 24.00 15.31 -7.42
C GLU A 285 23.21 16.14 -8.45
N LYS A 286 21.87 16.17 -8.32
CA LYS A 286 21.01 17.05 -9.13
C LYS A 286 20.85 18.45 -8.55
N GLY A 287 21.59 18.80 -7.49
CA GLY A 287 21.59 20.11 -6.86
C GLY A 287 20.42 20.37 -5.92
N LEU A 288 19.67 19.34 -5.49
CA LEU A 288 18.58 19.52 -4.54
C LEU A 288 19.10 19.60 -3.11
N MET A 289 18.53 20.52 -2.34
CA MET A 289 18.83 20.69 -0.92
C MET A 289 17.84 19.92 -0.06
N LEU A 290 18.32 19.05 0.82
CA LEU A 290 17.49 18.36 1.79
C LEU A 290 16.91 19.37 2.81
N LEU A 291 15.59 19.43 2.90
CA LEU A 291 14.85 20.26 3.85
C LEU A 291 14.54 19.49 5.12
N GLU A 292 14.07 18.25 4.98
CA GLU A 292 13.57 17.45 6.09
C GLU A 292 13.72 15.95 5.81
N LYS A 293 13.94 15.21 6.89
CA LYS A 293 13.95 13.75 6.91
C LYS A 293 13.02 13.27 8.03
N MET A 294 12.04 12.44 7.68
CA MET A 294 11.15 11.78 8.61
C MET A 294 11.44 10.27 8.67
N ARG A 295 11.17 9.67 9.82
CA ARG A 295 11.24 8.21 10.02
C ARG A 295 10.00 7.72 10.76
N LYS A 296 9.39 6.65 10.25
CA LYS A 296 8.38 5.85 10.96
C LYS A 296 8.73 4.37 10.77
N GLY A 297 8.89 3.64 11.89
CA GLY A 297 9.35 2.27 11.84
C GLY A 297 10.70 2.13 11.10
N GLU A 298 10.75 1.30 10.09
CA GLU A 298 11.91 1.09 9.20
C GLU A 298 11.94 2.03 7.99
N TRP A 299 10.88 2.80 7.77
CA TRP A 299 10.68 3.63 6.59
C TRP A 299 11.11 5.08 6.79
N PHE A 300 11.59 5.67 5.70
CA PHE A 300 11.97 7.08 5.65
C PHE A 300 11.19 7.84 4.58
N ALA A 301 10.94 9.11 4.88
CA ALA A 301 10.52 10.11 3.90
C ALA A 301 11.47 11.29 3.90
N LEU A 302 11.69 11.87 2.72
CA LEU A 302 12.60 12.98 2.49
C LEU A 302 11.87 14.10 1.77
N ALA A 303 12.07 15.35 2.23
CA ALA A 303 11.66 16.54 1.50
C ALA A 303 12.91 17.30 1.02
N PHE A 304 12.92 17.65 -0.25
CA PHE A 304 14.00 18.42 -0.87
C PHE A 304 13.46 19.72 -1.49
N ARG A 305 14.33 20.70 -1.66
CA ARG A 305 14.13 21.93 -2.43
C ARG A 305 15.04 21.90 -3.66
N ARG A 306 14.45 22.17 -4.82
CA ARG A 306 15.22 22.40 -6.04
C ARG A 306 15.79 23.81 -6.10
#